data_ba72cfafefd8478fc2dd92962e9d49d8
#
_entry.id   ba72cfafefd8478fc2dd92962e9d49d8
#
_cell.length_a   1.000
_cell.length_b   1.000
_cell.length_c   1.000
_cell.angle_alpha   90.00
_cell.angle_beta   90.00
_cell.angle_gamma   90.00
#
_symmetry.space_group_name_H-M   'P 1'
#
loop_
_entity.id
_entity.type
_entity.pdbx_description
1 polymer ?
#
loop_
_entity_poly.entity_id
_entity_poly.type
_entity_poly.pdbx_seq_one_letter_code
_entity_poly.pdbx_strand_id
1 'polypeptide(L)'
;EGWKKLHTSDLKFTIFGDLPQSGVHYGADAVIKNVFDVIAIHWPTFNLKNMNIDSVGDTVYVLNHMTADGLDTYALHMFTLEDGKIKSFTAFDDTDSMRSSMID
;
A
#
# COMPACT_ATOMS: atom_id res chain seq x y z
N GLU A 1 -3.90 2.46 16.05
CA GLU A 1 -3.29 3.66 16.65
C GLU A 1 -1.80 3.76 16.34
N GLY A 2 -1.04 2.67 16.54
CA GLY A 2 0.39 2.67 16.24
C GLY A 2 0.67 3.03 14.78
N TRP A 3 -0.15 2.54 13.86
CA TRP A 3 0.02 2.85 12.44
C TRP A 3 -0.13 4.35 12.18
N LYS A 4 -1.13 5.01 12.78
CA LYS A 4 -1.34 6.45 12.60
C LYS A 4 -0.16 7.28 13.10
N LYS A 5 0.50 6.84 14.17
CA LYS A 5 1.64 7.57 14.75
C LYS A 5 2.87 7.56 13.86
N LEU A 6 2.96 6.61 12.92
CA LEU A 6 4.09 6.49 12.00
C LEU A 6 3.99 7.46 10.82
N HIS A 7 2.85 8.13 10.67
CA HIS A 7 2.55 8.97 9.49
C HIS A 7 2.29 10.41 9.89
N THR A 8 2.54 11.33 8.95
CA THR A 8 2.17 12.73 9.16
C THR A 8 0.66 12.90 9.03
N SER A 9 0.12 14.02 9.55
CA SER A 9 -1.31 14.30 9.50
C SER A 9 -1.81 14.52 8.07
N ASP A 10 -0.94 14.94 7.17
CA ASP A 10 -1.25 15.20 5.77
C ASP A 10 -0.77 14.08 4.84
N LEU A 11 -0.66 12.86 5.38
CA LEU A 11 -0.25 11.68 4.62
C LEU A 11 -0.95 11.60 3.26
N LYS A 12 -0.16 11.43 2.20
CA LYS A 12 -0.67 11.22 0.85
C LYS A 12 -0.39 9.78 0.44
N PHE A 13 -1.44 9.04 0.14
CA PHE A 13 -1.36 7.62 -0.21
C PHE A 13 -1.87 7.43 -1.63
N THR A 14 -0.98 7.07 -2.56
CA THR A 14 -1.31 6.92 -3.98
C THR A 14 -1.23 5.46 -4.38
N ILE A 15 -2.32 4.94 -4.95
CA ILE A 15 -2.36 3.58 -5.50
C ILE A 15 -2.81 3.69 -6.95
N PHE A 16 -1.91 3.36 -7.87
CA PHE A 16 -2.18 3.43 -9.30
C PHE A 16 -3.10 2.30 -9.75
N GLY A 17 -3.78 2.52 -10.88
CA GLY A 17 -4.66 1.54 -11.48
C GLY A 17 -6.13 1.92 -11.33
N ASP A 18 -6.99 0.94 -11.52
CA ASP A 18 -8.45 1.14 -11.43
C ASP A 18 -9.12 0.06 -10.56
N LEU A 19 -8.40 -0.40 -9.53
CA LEU A 19 -8.94 -1.31 -8.53
C LEU A 19 -9.79 -0.53 -7.51
N PRO A 20 -10.60 -1.23 -6.68
CA PRO A 20 -11.44 -0.52 -5.70
C PRO A 20 -10.69 0.41 -4.76
N GLN A 21 -9.43 0.07 -4.39
CA GLN A 21 -8.61 0.90 -3.52
C GLN A 21 -7.76 1.92 -4.28
N SER A 22 -7.79 1.94 -5.61
CA SER A 22 -6.95 2.85 -6.40
C SER A 22 -7.35 4.31 -6.21
N GLY A 23 -6.39 5.21 -6.47
CA GLY A 23 -6.59 6.65 -6.36
C GLY A 23 -5.63 7.28 -5.37
N VAL A 24 -5.91 8.52 -5.03
CA VAL A 24 -5.13 9.29 -4.06
C VAL A 24 -5.97 9.49 -2.81
N HIS A 25 -5.43 9.08 -1.66
CA HIS A 25 -6.12 9.16 -0.37
C HIS A 25 -5.30 10.01 0.58
N TYR A 26 -5.95 10.91 1.30
CA TYR A 26 -5.26 11.82 2.22
C TYR A 26 -5.66 11.53 3.66
N GLY A 27 -4.64 11.41 4.52
CA GLY A 27 -4.83 11.18 5.94
C GLY A 27 -5.01 9.72 6.30
N ALA A 28 -4.64 9.38 7.54
CA ALA A 28 -4.63 7.99 7.99
C ALA A 28 -6.01 7.34 7.98
N ASP A 29 -7.04 8.09 8.38
CA ASP A 29 -8.40 7.54 8.44
C ASP A 29 -8.95 7.19 7.07
N ALA A 30 -8.69 8.03 6.07
CA ALA A 30 -9.12 7.76 4.69
C ALA A 30 -8.40 6.51 4.14
N VAL A 31 -7.11 6.35 4.45
CA VAL A 31 -6.35 5.18 4.00
C VAL A 31 -6.90 3.90 4.64
N ILE A 32 -7.17 3.92 5.92
CA ILE A 32 -7.74 2.74 6.60
C ILE A 32 -9.07 2.36 5.95
N LYS A 33 -9.96 3.33 5.77
CA LYS A 33 -11.30 3.08 5.24
C LYS A 33 -11.31 2.69 3.77
N ASN A 34 -10.55 3.42 2.94
CA ASN A 34 -10.65 3.31 1.48
C ASN A 34 -9.61 2.37 0.87
N VAL A 35 -8.60 1.97 1.62
CA VAL A 35 -7.55 1.07 1.16
C VAL A 35 -7.55 -0.22 1.95
N PHE A 36 -7.22 -0.17 3.24
CA PHE A 36 -7.04 -1.39 4.03
C PHE A 36 -8.33 -2.18 4.18
N ASP A 37 -9.44 -1.53 4.51
CA ASP A 37 -10.73 -2.20 4.65
C ASP A 37 -11.21 -2.77 3.31
N VAL A 38 -10.97 -2.04 2.22
CA VAL A 38 -11.33 -2.48 0.86
C VAL A 38 -10.51 -3.71 0.45
N ILE A 39 -9.21 -3.70 0.72
CA ILE A 39 -8.36 -4.86 0.42
C ILE A 39 -8.84 -6.09 1.21
N ALA A 40 -9.19 -5.91 2.47
CA ALA A 40 -9.65 -7.01 3.32
C ALA A 40 -10.95 -7.64 2.78
N ILE A 41 -11.81 -6.85 2.15
CA ILE A 41 -13.05 -7.33 1.55
C ILE A 41 -12.79 -8.15 0.28
N HIS A 42 -11.95 -7.66 -0.60
CA HIS A 42 -11.75 -8.25 -1.93
C HIS A 42 -10.61 -9.28 -1.97
N TRP A 43 -9.70 -9.23 -1.02
CA TRP A 43 -8.59 -10.19 -0.90
C TRP A 43 -8.44 -10.58 0.58
N PRO A 44 -9.35 -11.42 1.13
CA PRO A 44 -9.39 -11.71 2.57
C PRO A 44 -8.12 -12.33 3.14
N THR A 45 -7.35 -13.04 2.31
CA THR A 45 -6.10 -13.69 2.74
C THR A 45 -4.86 -12.91 2.32
N PHE A 46 -5.03 -11.63 2.03
CA PHE A 46 -3.95 -10.76 1.55
C PHE A 46 -2.79 -10.69 2.54
N ASN A 47 -1.56 -10.84 2.03
CA ASN A 47 -0.35 -10.76 2.81
C ASN A 47 0.77 -10.11 2.00
N LEU A 48 1.55 -9.26 2.66
CA LEU A 48 2.76 -8.67 2.08
C LEU A 48 3.96 -9.12 2.89
N LYS A 49 4.99 -9.64 2.18
CA LYS A 49 6.26 -9.98 2.78
C LYS A 49 7.33 -9.05 2.22
N ASN A 50 8.02 -8.31 3.08
CA ASN A 50 9.09 -7.43 2.65
C ASN A 50 10.29 -8.27 2.20
N MET A 51 10.70 -8.11 0.95
CA MET A 51 11.81 -8.88 0.37
C MET A 51 13.10 -8.09 0.37
N ASN A 52 13.02 -6.80 0.09
CA ASN A 52 14.18 -5.94 0.01
C ASN A 52 13.79 -4.51 0.34
N ILE A 53 14.65 -3.79 1.08
CA ILE A 53 14.41 -2.40 1.47
C ILE A 53 15.66 -1.59 1.12
N ASP A 54 15.48 -0.56 0.32
CA ASP A 54 16.54 0.38 -0.08
C ASP A 54 16.11 1.80 0.20
N SER A 55 17.06 2.68 0.47
CA SER A 55 16.73 4.08 0.72
C SER A 55 17.72 5.01 0.02
N VAL A 56 17.19 6.17 -0.41
CA VAL A 56 17.97 7.24 -0.99
C VAL A 56 17.45 8.55 -0.40
N GLY A 57 18.26 9.22 0.43
CA GLY A 57 17.80 10.42 1.14
C GLY A 57 16.60 10.09 2.03
N ASP A 58 15.52 10.83 1.87
CA ASP A 58 14.29 10.63 2.64
C ASP A 58 13.28 9.71 1.94
N THR A 59 13.71 8.99 0.90
CA THR A 59 12.85 8.08 0.15
C THR A 59 13.26 6.63 0.43
N VAL A 60 12.27 5.78 0.73
CA VAL A 60 12.48 4.36 1.00
C VAL A 60 11.70 3.55 -0.02
N TYR A 61 12.35 2.55 -0.60
CA TYR A 61 11.74 1.63 -1.57
C TYR A 61 11.68 0.24 -0.95
N VAL A 62 10.51 -0.38 -0.98
CA VAL A 62 10.29 -1.72 -0.43
C VAL A 62 9.73 -2.61 -1.52
N LEU A 63 10.50 -3.65 -1.88
CA LEU A 63 10.01 -4.71 -2.76
C LEU A 63 9.29 -5.73 -1.90
N ASN A 64 8.04 -6.01 -2.21
CA ASN A 64 7.20 -6.94 -1.46
C ASN A 64 6.79 -8.13 -2.32
N HIS A 65 6.71 -9.30 -1.67
CA HIS A 65 6.02 -10.46 -2.22
C HIS A 65 4.57 -10.38 -1.74
N MET A 66 3.65 -10.30 -2.67
CA MET A 66 2.23 -10.09 -2.41
C MET A 66 1.45 -11.35 -2.70
N THR A 67 0.74 -11.87 -1.71
CA THR A 67 -0.02 -13.09 -1.84
C THR A 67 -1.43 -12.94 -1.30
N ALA A 68 -2.34 -13.72 -1.88
CA ALA A 68 -3.70 -13.93 -1.40
C ALA A 68 -4.20 -15.19 -2.13
N ASP A 69 -5.43 -15.61 -1.88
CA ASP A 69 -6.00 -16.73 -2.62
C ASP A 69 -6.06 -16.36 -4.11
N GLY A 70 -5.36 -17.14 -4.95
CA GLY A 70 -5.27 -16.87 -6.38
C GLY A 70 -4.31 -15.77 -6.77
N LEU A 71 -3.55 -15.22 -5.83
CA LEU A 71 -2.62 -14.13 -6.06
C LEU A 71 -1.23 -14.51 -5.56
N ASP A 72 -0.23 -14.37 -6.43
CA ASP A 72 1.18 -14.58 -6.08
C ASP A 72 2.02 -13.71 -7.03
N THR A 73 2.41 -12.53 -6.57
CA THR A 73 3.14 -11.58 -7.40
C THR A 73 3.95 -10.63 -6.52
N TYR A 74 4.47 -9.57 -7.12
CA TYR A 74 5.31 -8.61 -6.42
C TYR A 74 4.75 -7.21 -6.54
N ALA A 75 5.11 -6.36 -5.58
CA ALA A 75 4.75 -4.96 -5.57
C ALA A 75 5.92 -4.13 -5.08
N LEU A 76 6.11 -2.96 -5.67
CA LEU A 76 7.11 -2.01 -5.19
C LEU A 76 6.39 -0.85 -4.53
N HIS A 77 6.75 -0.58 -3.27
CA HIS A 77 6.16 0.51 -2.50
C HIS A 77 7.23 1.57 -2.22
N MET A 78 6.89 2.82 -2.46
CA MET A 78 7.78 3.95 -2.25
C MET A 78 7.22 4.82 -1.14
N PHE A 79 8.07 5.10 -0.14
CA PHE A 79 7.70 5.94 0.99
C PHE A 79 8.58 7.18 0.99
N THR A 80 8.01 8.36 1.26
CA THR A 80 8.80 9.54 1.59
C THR A 80 8.61 9.87 3.06
N LEU A 81 9.69 10.33 3.70
CA LEU A 81 9.72 10.60 5.13
C LEU A 81 9.91 12.08 5.41
N GLU A 82 9.33 12.54 6.50
CA GLU A 82 9.52 13.89 7.02
C GLU A 82 9.58 13.82 8.55
N ASP A 83 10.68 14.29 9.12
CA ASP A 83 10.89 14.26 10.58
C ASP A 83 10.66 12.88 11.19
N GLY A 84 11.11 11.83 10.50
CA GLY A 84 11.00 10.46 10.98
C GLY A 84 9.63 9.83 10.78
N LYS A 85 8.70 10.52 10.14
CA LYS A 85 7.36 9.99 9.86
C LYS A 85 7.13 9.83 8.37
N ILE A 86 6.26 8.90 8.00
CA ILE A 86 5.90 8.68 6.60
C ILE A 86 4.96 9.80 6.15
N LYS A 87 5.41 10.56 5.17
CA LYS A 87 4.65 11.66 4.59
C LYS A 87 3.85 11.22 3.38
N SER A 88 4.39 10.32 2.57
CA SER A 88 3.69 9.80 1.41
C SER A 88 4.03 8.34 1.17
N PHE A 89 3.10 7.67 0.50
CA PHE A 89 3.22 6.29 0.08
C PHE A 89 2.72 6.20 -1.36
N THR A 90 3.46 5.49 -2.20
CA THR A 90 3.05 5.21 -3.58
C THR A 90 3.20 3.73 -3.85
N ALA A 91 2.11 3.09 -4.29
CA ALA A 91 2.10 1.68 -4.59
C ALA A 91 2.20 1.47 -6.11
N PHE A 92 3.21 0.70 -6.50
CA PHE A 92 3.37 0.20 -7.87
C PHE A 92 3.05 -1.29 -7.82
N ASP A 93 1.77 -1.61 -7.85
CA ASP A 93 1.29 -2.98 -7.69
C ASP A 93 1.04 -3.62 -9.06
N ASP A 94 1.10 -4.95 -9.07
CA ASP A 94 0.69 -5.73 -10.24
C ASP A 94 -0.84 -5.76 -10.27
N THR A 95 -1.43 -4.72 -10.83
CA THR A 95 -2.89 -4.53 -10.80
C THR A 95 -3.64 -5.55 -11.65
N ASP A 96 -3.00 -6.06 -12.69
CA ASP A 96 -3.61 -7.10 -13.53
C ASP A 96 -3.81 -8.40 -12.74
N SER A 97 -2.77 -8.84 -12.03
CA SER A 97 -2.86 -10.03 -11.18
C SER A 97 -3.83 -9.82 -10.03
N MET A 98 -3.84 -8.65 -9.41
CA MET A 98 -4.76 -8.34 -8.34
C MET A 98 -6.22 -8.38 -8.82
N ARG A 99 -6.49 -7.82 -10.00
CA ARG A 99 -7.84 -7.85 -10.57
C ARG A 99 -8.31 -9.29 -10.81
N SER A 100 -7.43 -10.13 -11.35
CA SER A 100 -7.77 -11.51 -11.68
C SER A 100 -8.10 -12.36 -10.45
N SER A 101 -7.57 -11.98 -9.29
CA SER A 101 -7.78 -12.72 -8.04
C SER A 101 -8.81 -12.06 -7.11
N MET A 102 -9.33 -10.91 -7.49
CA MET A 102 -10.29 -10.16 -6.66
C MET A 102 -11.60 -10.90 -6.52
N ILE A 103 -12.12 -10.96 -5.29
CA ILE A 103 -13.48 -11.46 -5.04
C ILE A 103 -14.41 -10.27 -4.85
N ASP A 104 -15.66 -10.47 -5.17
CA ASP A 104 -16.69 -9.41 -5.08
C ASP A 104 -17.24 -9.24 -3.66
#